data_f0f76107da0e0ec9d5d59cb59d41026a
#
_entry.id   f0f76107da0e0ec9d5d59cb59d41026a
#
_cell.length_a   1.000
_cell.length_b   1.000
_cell.length_c   1.000
_cell.angle_alpha   90.00
_cell.angle_beta   90.00
_cell.angle_gamma   90.00
#
_symmetry.space_group_name_H-M   'P 1'
#
loop_
_entity.id
_entity.type
_entity.pdbx_description
1 polymer ?
#
loop_
_entity_poly.entity_id
_entity_poly.type
_entity_poly.pdbx_seq_one_letter_code
_entity_poly.pdbx_strand_id
1 'polypeptide(L)'
;PHLSDLIQKYSSPGDVVLDPFSGYGVFACEALLSKRHVISHDLNPVAHFIQKQLFALQTNIKDIRSEAESIIQSLKQEHDFWYTTHCNKCGGLATVVSTLRTKDNS
;
A
#
# COMPACT_ATOMS: atom_id res chain seq x y z
N PRO A 1 15.54 -12.66 -16.37
CA PRO A 1 14.58 -13.66 -15.92
C PRO A 1 13.68 -13.05 -14.87
N HIS A 2 12.38 -13.21 -15.01
CA HIS A 2 11.43 -12.79 -14.02
C HIS A 2 11.56 -13.70 -12.79
N LEU A 3 11.24 -13.20 -11.60
CA LEU A 3 11.33 -13.96 -10.36
C LEU A 3 10.47 -15.23 -10.41
N SER A 4 9.29 -15.13 -11.02
CA SER A 4 8.40 -16.26 -11.27
C SER A 4 9.05 -17.37 -12.10
N ASP A 5 9.89 -17.03 -13.10
CA ASP A 5 10.58 -18.03 -13.94
C ASP A 5 11.57 -18.85 -13.12
N LEU A 6 12.28 -18.20 -12.18
CA LEU A 6 13.19 -18.87 -11.28
C LEU A 6 12.45 -19.82 -10.32
N ILE A 7 11.35 -19.35 -9.73
CA ILE A 7 10.51 -20.16 -8.84
C ILE A 7 10.00 -21.40 -9.58
N GLN A 8 9.49 -21.24 -10.80
CA GLN A 8 8.96 -22.32 -11.60
C GLN A 8 10.06 -23.31 -12.06
N LYS A 9 11.26 -22.80 -12.33
CA LYS A 9 12.39 -23.64 -12.76
C LYS A 9 12.93 -24.54 -11.65
N TYR A 10 12.93 -24.05 -10.41
CA TYR A 10 13.59 -24.74 -9.29
C TYR A 10 12.63 -25.34 -8.27
N SER A 11 11.34 -25.23 -8.49
CA SER A 11 10.32 -25.82 -7.62
C SER A 11 9.07 -26.24 -8.38
N SER A 12 8.23 -27.07 -7.76
CA SER A 12 6.93 -27.51 -8.27
C SER A 12 5.78 -26.92 -7.43
N PRO A 13 4.55 -26.81 -7.98
CA PRO A 13 3.39 -26.45 -7.18
C PRO A 13 3.21 -27.36 -5.97
N GLY A 14 3.00 -26.78 -4.78
CA GLY A 14 2.92 -27.49 -3.51
C GLY A 14 4.23 -27.59 -2.74
N ASP A 15 5.37 -27.27 -3.35
CA ASP A 15 6.65 -27.23 -2.65
C ASP A 15 6.71 -26.08 -1.64
N VAL A 16 7.57 -26.23 -0.65
CA VAL A 16 7.89 -25.18 0.32
C VAL A 16 9.16 -24.44 -0.13
N VAL A 17 9.06 -23.15 -0.28
CA VAL A 17 10.20 -22.26 -0.60
C VAL A 17 10.54 -21.37 0.58
N LEU A 18 11.82 -21.13 0.78
CA LEU A 18 12.34 -20.31 1.89
C LEU A 18 12.91 -19.00 1.34
N ASP A 19 12.48 -17.89 1.93
CA ASP A 19 13.05 -16.57 1.71
C ASP A 19 13.53 -15.98 3.04
N PRO A 20 14.82 -16.10 3.38
CA PRO A 20 15.36 -15.68 4.68
C PRO A 20 15.60 -14.16 4.78
N PHE A 21 15.50 -13.41 3.69
CA PHE A 21 15.73 -11.97 3.61
C PHE A 21 14.61 -11.29 2.80
N SER A 22 13.39 -11.57 3.16
CA SER A 22 12.21 -11.37 2.33
C SER A 22 11.81 -9.90 2.10
N GLY A 23 12.36 -8.94 2.86
CA GLY A 23 11.99 -7.53 2.72
C GLY A 23 10.48 -7.36 2.80
N TYR A 24 9.90 -6.70 1.82
CA TYR A 24 8.44 -6.50 1.75
C TYR A 24 7.67 -7.69 1.14
N GLY A 25 8.35 -8.82 0.87
CA GLY A 25 7.71 -10.07 0.51
C GLY A 25 7.43 -10.26 -0.99
N VAL A 26 8.18 -9.62 -1.87
CA VAL A 26 7.99 -9.76 -3.33
C VAL A 26 8.17 -11.20 -3.78
N PHE A 27 9.25 -11.87 -3.33
CA PHE A 27 9.48 -13.28 -3.63
C PHE A 27 8.37 -14.16 -3.06
N ALA A 28 7.98 -13.89 -1.82
CA ALA A 28 6.92 -14.64 -1.16
C ALA A 28 5.57 -14.51 -1.90
N CYS A 29 5.23 -13.31 -2.37
CA CYS A 29 4.04 -13.09 -3.21
C CYS A 29 4.09 -13.91 -4.50
N GLU A 30 5.20 -13.86 -5.25
CA GLU A 30 5.36 -14.61 -6.50
C GLU A 30 5.28 -16.12 -6.29
N ALA A 31 5.86 -16.61 -5.19
CA ALA A 31 5.81 -18.02 -4.85
C ALA A 31 4.39 -18.48 -4.50
N LEU A 32 3.64 -17.70 -3.72
CA LEU A 32 2.23 -17.97 -3.42
C LEU A 32 1.36 -17.94 -4.67
N LEU A 33 1.53 -16.94 -5.55
CA LEU A 33 0.83 -16.85 -6.83
C LEU A 33 1.15 -18.06 -7.73
N SER A 34 2.35 -18.59 -7.61
CA SER A 34 2.80 -19.81 -8.31
C SER A 34 2.40 -21.10 -7.59
N LYS A 35 1.53 -21.04 -6.58
CA LYS A 35 1.02 -22.19 -5.80
C LYS A 35 2.10 -22.92 -5.00
N ARG A 36 3.10 -22.21 -4.48
CA ARG A 36 4.07 -22.73 -3.52
C ARG A 36 3.67 -22.32 -2.11
N HIS A 37 4.10 -23.09 -1.12
CA HIS A 37 4.10 -22.66 0.26
C HIS A 37 5.35 -21.85 0.55
N VAL A 38 5.25 -20.82 1.40
CA VAL A 38 6.37 -19.91 1.65
C VAL A 38 6.68 -19.83 3.14
N ILE A 39 7.96 -19.94 3.45
CA ILE A 39 8.51 -19.51 4.73
C ILE A 39 9.32 -18.27 4.48
N SER A 40 8.82 -17.11 4.92
CA SER A 40 9.50 -15.83 4.79
C SER A 40 9.97 -15.30 6.13
N HIS A 41 11.17 -14.75 6.16
CA HIS A 41 11.76 -14.16 7.35
C HIS A 41 12.47 -12.84 6.99
N ASP A 42 12.40 -11.87 7.91
CA ASP A 42 13.15 -10.63 7.85
C ASP A 42 13.43 -10.12 9.26
N LEU A 43 14.57 -9.47 9.46
CA LEU A 43 14.93 -8.87 10.77
C LEU A 43 14.16 -7.56 11.01
N ASN A 44 13.66 -6.91 9.95
CA ASN A 44 12.94 -5.67 10.06
C ASN A 44 11.48 -5.92 10.48
N PRO A 45 11.03 -5.47 11.65
CA PRO A 45 9.66 -5.68 12.12
C PRO A 45 8.62 -5.00 11.21
N VAL A 46 8.97 -3.92 10.52
CA VAL A 46 8.09 -3.26 9.56
C VAL A 46 7.87 -4.14 8.33
N ALA A 47 8.94 -4.78 7.83
CA ALA A 47 8.84 -5.73 6.72
C ALA A 47 7.92 -6.91 7.10
N HIS A 48 8.11 -7.48 8.28
CA HIS A 48 7.25 -8.54 8.81
C HIS A 48 5.78 -8.10 8.93
N PHE A 49 5.53 -6.90 9.45
CA PHE A 49 4.18 -6.35 9.55
C PHE A 49 3.51 -6.23 8.18
N ILE A 50 4.21 -5.67 7.19
CA ILE A 50 3.69 -5.51 5.82
C ILE A 50 3.36 -6.87 5.21
N GLN A 51 4.26 -7.84 5.29
CA GLN A 51 4.03 -9.19 4.78
C GLN A 51 2.83 -9.86 5.43
N LYS A 52 2.72 -9.76 6.76
CA LYS A 52 1.60 -10.32 7.50
C LYS A 52 0.26 -9.74 7.02
N GLN A 53 0.20 -8.43 6.73
CA GLN A 53 -1.01 -7.82 6.19
C GLN A 53 -1.29 -8.27 4.75
N LEU A 54 -0.26 -8.32 3.89
CA LEU A 54 -0.41 -8.74 2.49
C LEU A 54 -0.90 -10.19 2.37
N PHE A 55 -0.39 -11.10 3.21
CA PHE A 55 -0.73 -12.52 3.13
C PHE A 55 -1.99 -12.89 3.93
N ALA A 56 -2.37 -12.08 4.91
CA ALA A 56 -3.62 -12.26 5.66
C ALA A 56 -4.86 -11.82 4.89
N LEU A 57 -4.73 -11.30 3.67
CA LEU A 57 -5.82 -10.77 2.87
C LEU A 57 -6.78 -11.88 2.39
N GLN A 58 -7.47 -12.52 3.31
CA GLN A 58 -8.78 -13.12 3.05
C GLN A 58 -9.90 -12.06 3.07
N THR A 59 -9.54 -10.80 3.26
CA THR A 59 -10.48 -9.70 3.38
C THR A 59 -11.02 -9.33 1.99
N ASN A 60 -12.33 -9.28 1.88
CA ASN A 60 -13.00 -8.89 0.65
C ASN A 60 -12.64 -7.43 0.30
N ILE A 61 -12.05 -7.20 -0.87
CA ILE A 61 -11.66 -5.85 -1.35
C ILE A 61 -12.86 -4.87 -1.32
N LYS A 62 -14.09 -5.37 -1.49
CA LYS A 62 -15.30 -4.54 -1.42
C LYS A 62 -15.51 -3.97 -0.01
N ASP A 63 -15.25 -4.77 1.02
CA ASP A 63 -15.41 -4.33 2.41
C ASP A 63 -14.35 -3.28 2.77
N ILE A 64 -13.10 -3.49 2.34
CA ILE A 64 -12.01 -2.49 2.52
C ILE A 64 -12.36 -1.17 1.84
N ARG A 65 -12.90 -1.23 0.62
CA ARG A 65 -13.30 -0.03 -0.12
C ARG A 65 -14.45 0.70 0.58
N SER A 66 -15.46 -0.03 1.02
CA SER A 66 -16.61 0.53 1.74
C SER A 66 -16.19 1.24 3.02
N GLU A 67 -15.30 0.62 3.81
CA GLU A 67 -14.76 1.25 5.02
C GLU A 67 -13.91 2.49 4.70
N ALA A 68 -13.07 2.43 3.67
CA ALA A 68 -12.27 3.58 3.24
C ALA A 68 -13.16 4.75 2.78
N GLU A 69 -14.21 4.47 2.02
CA GLU A 69 -15.19 5.48 1.58
C GLU A 69 -15.93 6.09 2.79
N SER A 70 -16.30 5.28 3.78
CA SER A 70 -16.91 5.74 5.02
C SER A 70 -16.00 6.70 5.80
N ILE A 71 -14.72 6.35 5.94
CA ILE A 71 -13.72 7.20 6.60
C ILE A 71 -13.54 8.51 5.83
N ILE A 72 -13.40 8.46 4.51
CA ILE A 72 -13.26 9.67 3.67
C ILE A 72 -14.48 10.57 3.84
N GLN A 73 -15.68 10.00 3.85
CA GLN A 73 -16.90 10.78 4.01
C GLN A 73 -17.02 11.42 5.40
N SER A 74 -16.61 10.72 6.46
CA SER A 74 -16.62 11.26 7.82
C SER A 74 -15.64 12.44 7.99
N LEU A 75 -14.51 12.39 7.29
CA LEU A 75 -13.48 13.44 7.34
C LEU A 75 -13.74 14.61 6.38
N LYS A 76 -14.74 14.51 5.51
CA LYS A 76 -14.98 15.50 4.46
C LYS A 76 -15.20 16.91 5.01
N GLN A 77 -15.97 17.06 6.09
CA GLN A 77 -16.25 18.38 6.67
C GLN A 77 -14.98 19.02 7.23
N GLU A 78 -14.15 18.24 7.92
CA GLU A 78 -12.87 18.70 8.45
C GLU A 78 -11.90 19.04 7.32
N HIS A 79 -11.81 18.20 6.29
CA HIS A 79 -11.03 18.46 5.08
C HIS A 79 -11.45 19.76 4.41
N ASP A 80 -12.75 19.96 4.19
CA ASP A 80 -13.26 21.15 3.53
C ASP A 80 -12.97 22.42 4.35
N PHE A 81 -13.03 22.35 5.68
CA PHE A 81 -12.64 23.44 6.55
C PHE A 81 -11.17 23.86 6.39
N TRP A 82 -10.23 22.88 6.33
CA TRP A 82 -8.81 23.17 6.23
C TRP A 82 -8.32 23.55 4.83
N TYR A 83 -8.98 23.03 3.80
CA TYR A 83 -8.53 23.16 2.40
C TYR A 83 -9.42 24.09 1.55
N THR A 84 -10.41 24.75 2.13
CA THR A 84 -11.21 25.77 1.42
C THR A 84 -10.65 27.15 1.65
N THR A 85 -10.53 27.92 0.59
CA THR A 85 -10.10 29.32 0.60
C THR A 85 -10.88 30.13 -0.43
N HIS A 86 -10.58 31.41 -0.56
CA HIS A 86 -11.17 32.26 -1.58
C HIS A 86 -10.17 32.55 -2.72
N CYS A 87 -10.63 32.48 -3.94
CA CYS A 87 -9.84 32.82 -5.10
C CYS A 87 -9.46 34.30 -5.09
N ASN A 88 -8.17 34.62 -5.18
CA ASN A 88 -7.68 36.01 -5.18
C ASN A 88 -8.09 36.79 -6.44
N LYS A 89 -8.56 36.13 -7.51
CA LYS A 89 -8.99 36.79 -8.74
C LYS A 89 -10.48 37.08 -8.80
N CYS A 90 -11.34 36.18 -8.34
CA CYS A 90 -12.80 36.32 -8.47
C CYS A 90 -13.55 36.30 -7.13
N GLY A 91 -12.88 36.09 -5.99
CA GLY A 91 -13.51 35.99 -4.67
C GLY A 91 -14.33 34.73 -4.42
N GLY A 92 -14.50 33.87 -5.40
CA GLY A 92 -15.25 32.62 -5.26
C GLY A 92 -14.52 31.60 -4.40
N LEU A 93 -15.27 30.61 -3.87
CA LEU A 93 -14.68 29.49 -3.12
C LEU A 93 -13.75 28.67 -4.01
N ALA A 94 -12.61 28.31 -3.48
CA ALA A 94 -11.59 27.49 -4.12
C ALA A 94 -11.01 26.47 -3.15
N THR A 95 -10.58 25.33 -3.66
CA THR A 95 -9.93 24.31 -2.85
C THR A 95 -8.41 24.38 -3.03
N VAL A 96 -7.67 24.35 -1.93
CA VAL A 96 -6.21 24.29 -1.95
C VAL A 96 -5.78 22.88 -2.38
N VAL A 97 -5.12 22.77 -3.53
CA VAL A 97 -4.61 21.49 -4.05
C VAL A 97 -3.12 21.29 -3.81
N SER A 98 -2.39 22.38 -3.61
CA SER A 98 -0.97 22.35 -3.27
C SER A 98 -0.52 23.66 -2.64
N THR A 99 0.52 23.61 -1.80
CA THR A 99 1.19 24.78 -1.23
C THR A 99 2.65 24.78 -1.67
N LEU A 100 3.13 25.90 -2.18
CA LEU A 100 4.55 26.10 -2.52
C LEU A 100 5.16 27.02 -1.46
N ARG A 101 6.21 26.53 -0.80
CA ARG A 101 7.00 27.35 0.12
C ARG A 101 8.08 28.07 -0.68
N THR A 102 7.93 29.38 -0.88
CA THR A 102 8.99 30.20 -1.47
C THR A 102 10.06 30.51 -0.42
N LYS A 103 11.34 30.53 -0.82
CA LYS A 103 12.47 30.77 0.07
C LYS A 103 12.57 32.21 0.58
N ASP A 104 11.71 33.11 0.17
CA ASP A 104 11.85 34.56 0.36
C ASP A 104 10.98 35.13 1.47
N ASN A 105 10.61 34.36 2.47
CA ASN A 105 10.04 34.89 3.71
C ASN A 105 10.94 34.47 4.88
N SER A 106 12.08 35.14 5.00
CA SER A 106 12.79 35.37 6.27
C SER A 106 12.19 36.56 6.99
#